data_86e5392614095a1655b3e91e13f2b480
#
_entry.id   86e5392614095a1655b3e91e13f2b480
#
_cell.length_a   1.000
_cell.length_b   1.000
_cell.length_c   1.000
_cell.angle_alpha   90.00
_cell.angle_beta   90.00
_cell.angle_gamma   90.00
#
_symmetry.space_group_name_H-M   'P 1'
#
loop_
_entity.id
_entity.type
_entity.pdbx_description
1 polymer ?
#
loop_
_entity_poly.entity_id
_entity_poly.type
_entity_poly.pdbx_seq_one_letter_code
_entity_poly.pdbx_strand_id
1 'polypeptide(L)'
;MISNKLANIPDSYFGKTMGRKIEHGPLPLINMAVGIPDGPTPQGIIDHFQKALTIPENQKYGAFHGKEMFKQAIVDFYQRQYDVTLDKEDEVCILYGTKNGLVAVPTCVINPGDYVLLPDPGYTDYLAGVLLADGKPVPLNLEPPHYLPDWSKVDSQIIDKTKLIYLTYPNNPTGSTATKEVFDEAIAKFKDTDTKIVHDFAYGAFGFDAKNPSILASENGKDVAIEIYSLSKGYNMSGFRVGFAVGNKDMIQALKKYQTHTNAGMFGALQDAAIYALNHYDDFLEEQSNVFKARRDRFEAMLAKADLPFVHAKGGIYVWLETPPGYDSEQFEQFLVKEKSILVAPGKPFGENGNLYVRISLALDDQQLDEAAIRLTELAYLYE
;
A
#
# COMPACT_ATOMS: atom_id res chain seq x y z
N MET A 1 31.23 -3.60 -7.87
CA MET A 1 30.68 -3.13 -9.17
C MET A 1 29.19 -3.45 -9.19
N ILE A 2 28.33 -2.45 -9.44
CA ILE A 2 26.88 -2.65 -9.61
C ILE A 2 26.48 -2.38 -11.06
N SER A 3 25.38 -2.95 -11.54
CA SER A 3 24.89 -2.66 -12.88
C SER A 3 24.37 -1.23 -13.00
N ASN A 4 24.43 -0.65 -14.19
CA ASN A 4 23.87 0.69 -14.46
C ASN A 4 22.36 0.72 -14.12
N LYS A 5 21.65 -0.37 -14.36
CA LYS A 5 20.23 -0.50 -14.02
C LYS A 5 19.98 -0.28 -12.52
N LEU A 6 20.72 -0.92 -11.63
CA LEU A 6 20.59 -0.71 -10.18
C LEU A 6 21.10 0.66 -9.74
N ALA A 7 22.14 1.19 -10.37
CA ALA A 7 22.66 2.53 -10.07
C ALA A 7 21.65 3.66 -10.36
N ASN A 8 20.73 3.43 -11.29
CA ASN A 8 19.69 4.40 -11.67
C ASN A 8 18.45 4.34 -10.77
N ILE A 9 18.33 3.36 -9.89
CA ILE A 9 17.21 3.27 -8.94
C ILE A 9 17.52 4.14 -7.74
N PRO A 10 16.65 5.11 -7.39
CA PRO A 10 16.83 5.91 -6.18
C PRO A 10 16.85 5.02 -4.94
N ASP A 11 17.67 5.40 -3.96
CA ASP A 11 17.67 4.73 -2.67
C ASP A 11 16.31 4.87 -1.98
N SER A 12 15.81 3.77 -1.44
CA SER A 12 14.55 3.79 -0.71
C SER A 12 14.67 4.64 0.56
N TYR A 13 13.79 5.64 0.72
CA TYR A 13 13.70 6.44 1.94
C TYR A 13 13.55 5.55 3.18
N PHE A 14 12.62 4.61 3.14
CA PHE A 14 12.37 3.69 4.26
C PHE A 14 13.55 2.74 4.51
N GLY A 15 14.26 2.34 3.46
CA GLY A 15 15.48 1.52 3.60
C GLY A 15 16.62 2.26 4.31
N LYS A 16 16.71 3.57 4.11
CA LYS A 16 17.72 4.42 4.77
C LYS A 16 17.37 4.77 6.21
N THR A 17 16.09 4.92 6.53
CA THR A 17 15.64 5.39 7.85
C THR A 17 15.37 4.26 8.85
N MET A 18 14.97 3.09 8.39
CA MET A 18 14.73 1.92 9.27
C MET A 18 16.02 1.46 9.93
N GLY A 19 16.01 1.42 11.28
CA GLY A 19 17.14 0.97 12.08
C GLY A 19 18.28 1.99 12.24
N ARG A 20 18.17 3.19 11.66
CA ARG A 20 19.13 4.26 11.85
C ARG A 20 18.92 4.93 13.22
N LYS A 21 20.02 5.20 13.95
CA LYS A 21 19.97 6.07 15.12
C LYS A 21 19.68 7.51 14.66
N ILE A 22 18.58 8.06 15.14
CA ILE A 22 18.14 9.42 14.82
C ILE A 22 18.51 10.32 15.99
N GLU A 23 19.30 11.36 15.71
CA GLU A 23 19.57 12.43 16.67
C GLU A 23 18.33 13.33 16.71
N HIS A 24 17.75 13.49 17.88
CA HIS A 24 16.49 14.22 18.09
C HIS A 24 16.60 15.21 19.26
N GLY A 25 15.59 16.04 19.45
CA GLY A 25 15.47 16.99 20.54
C GLY A 25 15.44 16.33 21.93
N PRO A 26 15.20 17.12 22.99
CA PRO A 26 15.34 16.65 24.37
C PRO A 26 14.24 15.70 24.85
N LEU A 27 13.11 15.64 24.14
CA LEU A 27 11.98 14.76 24.49
C LEU A 27 12.19 13.32 23.97
N PRO A 28 11.50 12.32 24.50
CA PRO A 28 11.46 11.00 23.90
C PRO A 28 11.00 11.05 22.43
N LEU A 29 11.71 10.35 21.54
CA LEU A 29 11.39 10.32 20.12
C LEU A 29 10.08 9.55 19.89
N ILE A 30 9.13 10.17 19.19
CA ILE A 30 7.92 9.52 18.68
C ILE A 30 8.11 9.27 17.18
N ASN A 31 8.13 8.00 16.77
CA ASN A 31 8.36 7.63 15.38
C ASN A 31 7.05 7.35 14.64
N MET A 32 6.58 8.33 13.89
CA MET A 32 5.38 8.28 13.05
C MET A 32 5.71 8.10 11.55
N ALA A 33 6.96 7.83 11.19
CA ALA A 33 7.33 7.64 9.79
C ALA A 33 6.97 6.24 9.26
N VAL A 34 6.85 5.25 10.16
CA VAL A 34 6.69 3.83 9.78
C VAL A 34 5.22 3.41 9.90
N GLY A 35 4.67 2.89 8.80
CA GLY A 35 3.28 2.41 8.76
C GLY A 35 3.18 0.90 9.01
N ILE A 36 3.50 0.46 10.21
CA ILE A 36 3.33 -0.93 10.65
C ILE A 36 2.29 -0.93 11.77
N PRO A 37 1.15 -1.63 11.61
CA PRO A 37 0.18 -1.76 12.70
C PRO A 37 0.86 -2.21 13.99
N ASP A 38 0.52 -1.55 15.10
CA ASP A 38 1.15 -1.72 16.42
C ASP A 38 0.59 -2.92 17.21
N GLY A 39 -0.58 -3.42 16.82
CA GLY A 39 -1.18 -4.59 17.44
C GLY A 39 -0.48 -5.91 17.07
N PRO A 40 -0.57 -6.94 17.94
CA PRO A 40 -0.07 -8.27 17.63
C PRO A 40 -0.93 -8.95 16.55
N THR A 41 -0.33 -9.92 15.85
CA THR A 41 -1.11 -10.89 15.06
C THR A 41 -2.06 -11.65 15.98
N PRO A 42 -3.35 -11.87 15.61
CA PRO A 42 -4.31 -12.62 16.42
C PRO A 42 -3.76 -13.96 16.89
N GLN A 43 -3.95 -14.28 18.19
CA GLN A 43 -3.34 -15.45 18.82
C GLN A 43 -3.71 -16.76 18.12
N GLY A 44 -4.95 -16.92 17.64
CA GLY A 44 -5.36 -18.13 16.94
C GLY A 44 -4.61 -18.35 15.60
N ILE A 45 -4.18 -17.27 14.92
CA ILE A 45 -3.31 -17.37 13.74
C ILE A 45 -1.92 -17.89 14.15
N ILE A 46 -1.37 -17.38 15.26
CA ILE A 46 -0.09 -17.82 15.81
C ILE A 46 -0.15 -19.29 16.23
N ASP A 47 -1.20 -19.70 16.94
CA ASP A 47 -1.40 -21.09 17.38
C ASP A 47 -1.52 -22.05 16.19
N HIS A 48 -2.23 -21.62 15.14
CA HIS A 48 -2.36 -22.43 13.92
C HIS A 48 -1.02 -22.53 13.20
N PHE A 49 -0.26 -21.44 13.10
CA PHE A 49 1.08 -21.42 12.53
C PHE A 49 2.03 -22.35 13.28
N GLN A 50 2.03 -22.33 14.62
CA GLN A 50 2.84 -23.23 15.45
C GLN A 50 2.52 -24.72 15.19
N LYS A 51 1.24 -25.06 15.07
CA LYS A 51 0.83 -26.43 14.70
C LYS A 51 1.30 -26.80 13.28
N ALA A 52 1.15 -25.87 12.34
CA ALA A 52 1.57 -26.07 10.96
C ALA A 52 3.09 -26.29 10.79
N LEU A 53 3.93 -25.73 11.67
CA LEU A 53 5.38 -25.98 11.69
C LEU A 53 5.74 -27.44 11.93
N THR A 54 4.92 -28.20 12.65
CA THR A 54 5.18 -29.61 12.98
C THR A 54 4.75 -30.58 11.86
N ILE A 55 4.09 -30.09 10.81
CA ILE A 55 3.64 -30.90 9.68
C ILE A 55 4.82 -31.14 8.73
N PRO A 56 5.28 -32.41 8.54
CA PRO A 56 6.48 -32.70 7.74
C PRO A 56 6.38 -32.24 6.28
N GLU A 57 5.17 -32.22 5.70
CA GLU A 57 4.91 -31.78 4.32
C GLU A 57 5.19 -30.29 4.16
N ASN A 58 4.96 -29.47 5.19
CA ASN A 58 5.25 -28.05 5.19
C ASN A 58 6.75 -27.72 5.18
N GLN A 59 7.59 -28.68 5.57
CA GLN A 59 9.06 -28.52 5.64
C GLN A 59 9.76 -28.87 4.32
N LYS A 60 9.00 -29.33 3.33
CA LYS A 60 9.49 -29.70 1.99
C LYS A 60 9.22 -28.57 0.99
N TYR A 61 9.87 -28.65 -0.17
CA TYR A 61 9.44 -27.83 -1.30
C TYR A 61 7.98 -28.12 -1.62
N GLY A 62 7.15 -27.08 -1.57
CA GLY A 62 5.75 -27.14 -1.97
C GLY A 62 5.55 -26.89 -3.46
N ALA A 63 4.30 -26.84 -3.90
CA ALA A 63 3.94 -26.39 -5.24
C ALA A 63 4.43 -24.95 -5.48
N PHE A 64 5.01 -24.68 -6.65
CA PHE A 64 5.54 -23.36 -7.02
C PHE A 64 4.50 -22.24 -6.89
N HIS A 65 3.24 -22.53 -7.19
CA HIS A 65 2.13 -21.58 -7.15
C HIS A 65 1.30 -21.67 -5.87
N GLY A 66 1.82 -22.38 -4.85
CA GLY A 66 1.22 -22.51 -3.53
C GLY A 66 0.16 -23.62 -3.41
N LYS A 67 -0.37 -23.76 -2.19
CA LYS A 67 -1.37 -24.78 -1.86
C LYS A 67 -2.72 -24.44 -2.50
N GLU A 68 -3.41 -25.48 -3.00
CA GLU A 68 -4.77 -25.37 -3.53
C GLU A 68 -5.74 -24.76 -2.50
N MET A 69 -5.60 -25.16 -1.25
CA MET A 69 -6.43 -24.62 -0.16
C MET A 69 -6.20 -23.12 0.07
N PHE A 70 -4.98 -22.61 -0.18
CA PHE A 70 -4.72 -21.19 -0.04
C PHE A 70 -5.34 -20.39 -1.19
N LYS A 71 -5.22 -20.88 -2.41
CA LYS A 71 -5.92 -20.27 -3.56
C LYS A 71 -7.43 -20.25 -3.34
N GLN A 72 -8.00 -21.35 -2.84
CA GLN A 72 -9.43 -21.42 -2.52
C GLN A 72 -9.82 -20.42 -1.41
N ALA A 73 -9.05 -20.32 -0.32
CA ALA A 73 -9.32 -19.36 0.74
C ALA A 73 -9.30 -17.90 0.25
N ILE A 74 -8.43 -17.58 -0.74
CA ILE A 74 -8.40 -16.26 -1.39
C ILE A 74 -9.68 -16.02 -2.21
N VAL A 75 -10.12 -17.00 -3.01
CA VAL A 75 -11.37 -16.93 -3.77
C VAL A 75 -12.56 -16.70 -2.84
N ASP A 76 -12.67 -17.51 -1.78
CA ASP A 76 -13.75 -17.41 -0.81
C ASP A 76 -13.76 -16.07 -0.08
N PHE A 77 -12.58 -15.54 0.25
CA PHE A 77 -12.39 -14.23 0.87
C PHE A 77 -12.88 -13.11 -0.07
N TYR A 78 -12.51 -13.12 -1.34
CA TYR A 78 -12.95 -12.11 -2.31
C TYR A 78 -14.44 -12.17 -2.56
N GLN A 79 -15.03 -13.37 -2.62
CA GLN A 79 -16.49 -13.53 -2.75
C GLN A 79 -17.21 -12.96 -1.53
N ARG A 80 -16.75 -13.25 -0.30
CA ARG A 80 -17.37 -12.74 0.93
C ARG A 80 -17.17 -11.25 1.13
N GLN A 81 -15.95 -10.76 0.86
CA GLN A 81 -15.59 -9.38 1.18
C GLN A 81 -15.99 -8.39 0.08
N TYR A 82 -15.94 -8.76 -1.18
CA TYR A 82 -16.06 -7.82 -2.29
C TYR A 82 -17.09 -8.24 -3.35
N ASP A 83 -17.78 -9.36 -3.17
CA ASP A 83 -18.70 -9.94 -4.16
C ASP A 83 -18.02 -10.18 -5.53
N VAL A 84 -16.75 -10.58 -5.50
CA VAL A 84 -15.95 -10.88 -6.68
C VAL A 84 -15.73 -12.38 -6.79
N THR A 85 -16.23 -12.99 -7.87
CA THR A 85 -15.98 -14.39 -8.20
C THR A 85 -14.67 -14.50 -8.97
N LEU A 86 -13.75 -15.37 -8.51
CA LEU A 86 -12.44 -15.60 -9.10
C LEU A 86 -12.27 -17.08 -9.50
N ASP A 87 -11.53 -17.31 -10.58
CA ASP A 87 -10.97 -18.63 -10.86
C ASP A 87 -9.65 -18.82 -10.10
N LYS A 88 -9.59 -19.83 -9.23
CA LYS A 88 -8.43 -20.07 -8.38
C LYS A 88 -7.17 -20.46 -9.16
N GLU A 89 -7.31 -21.04 -10.36
CA GLU A 89 -6.20 -21.50 -11.18
C GLU A 89 -5.66 -20.36 -12.07
N ASP A 90 -6.53 -19.55 -12.63
CA ASP A 90 -6.15 -18.57 -13.63
C ASP A 90 -6.06 -17.13 -13.07
N GLU A 91 -6.83 -16.82 -12.02
CA GLU A 91 -6.98 -15.45 -11.52
C GLU A 91 -6.40 -15.22 -10.12
N VAL A 92 -5.59 -16.15 -9.57
CA VAL A 92 -4.96 -16.03 -8.24
C VAL A 92 -3.46 -16.32 -8.32
N CYS A 93 -2.63 -15.44 -7.75
CA CYS A 93 -1.18 -15.62 -7.58
C CYS A 93 -0.75 -15.26 -6.15
N ILE A 94 -0.17 -16.22 -5.42
CA ILE A 94 0.35 -16.03 -4.07
C ILE A 94 1.67 -15.24 -4.13
N LEU A 95 1.85 -14.23 -3.26
CA LEU A 95 3.01 -13.34 -3.25
C LEU A 95 3.77 -13.40 -1.92
N TYR A 96 5.08 -13.28 -1.98
CA TYR A 96 5.98 -13.13 -0.81
C TYR A 96 5.93 -11.69 -0.24
N GLY A 97 4.70 -11.28 0.13
CA GLY A 97 4.35 -9.91 0.45
C GLY A 97 4.09 -9.07 -0.81
N THR A 98 3.23 -8.06 -0.66
CA THR A 98 2.75 -7.24 -1.78
C THR A 98 3.87 -6.45 -2.47
N LYS A 99 4.84 -5.94 -1.71
CA LYS A 99 5.99 -5.22 -2.27
C LYS A 99 6.72 -6.02 -3.36
N ASN A 100 6.93 -7.32 -3.14
CA ASN A 100 7.55 -8.20 -4.14
C ASN A 100 6.72 -8.25 -5.43
N GLY A 101 5.40 -8.41 -5.31
CA GLY A 101 4.51 -8.41 -6.46
C GLY A 101 4.47 -7.06 -7.19
N LEU A 102 4.32 -5.95 -6.45
CA LEU A 102 4.27 -4.60 -7.01
C LEU A 102 5.52 -4.27 -7.82
N VAL A 103 6.70 -4.68 -7.34
CA VAL A 103 7.98 -4.46 -8.05
C VAL A 103 8.16 -5.44 -9.23
N ALA A 104 7.61 -6.66 -9.14
CA ALA A 104 7.73 -7.68 -10.19
C ALA A 104 6.79 -7.43 -11.38
N VAL A 105 5.60 -6.86 -11.16
CA VAL A 105 4.58 -6.67 -12.20
C VAL A 105 5.12 -5.97 -13.44
N PRO A 106 5.86 -4.85 -13.38
CA PRO A 106 6.38 -4.23 -14.59
C PRO A 106 7.25 -5.18 -15.42
N THR A 107 8.15 -5.93 -14.77
CA THR A 107 8.99 -6.93 -15.48
C THR A 107 8.16 -8.02 -16.18
N CYS A 108 6.94 -8.28 -15.70
CA CYS A 108 6.05 -9.30 -16.26
C CYS A 108 5.21 -8.82 -17.43
N VAL A 109 4.90 -7.51 -17.50
CA VAL A 109 3.82 -7.01 -18.37
C VAL A 109 4.22 -5.88 -19.33
N ILE A 110 5.38 -5.23 -19.12
CA ILE A 110 5.85 -4.16 -20.03
C ILE A 110 7.15 -4.54 -20.74
N ASN A 111 7.41 -3.86 -21.84
CA ASN A 111 8.66 -3.91 -22.58
C ASN A 111 9.51 -2.67 -22.31
N PRO A 112 10.83 -2.72 -22.56
CA PRO A 112 11.69 -1.54 -22.47
C PRO A 112 11.14 -0.36 -23.26
N GLY A 113 11.01 0.79 -22.57
CA GLY A 113 10.51 2.03 -23.16
C GLY A 113 9.00 2.23 -23.11
N ASP A 114 8.23 1.24 -22.66
CA ASP A 114 6.79 1.39 -22.42
C ASP A 114 6.51 2.39 -21.29
N TYR A 115 5.44 3.15 -21.42
CA TYR A 115 5.04 4.16 -20.43
C TYR A 115 4.23 3.52 -19.32
N VAL A 116 4.55 3.95 -18.09
CA VAL A 116 3.84 3.51 -16.88
C VAL A 116 3.39 4.75 -16.09
N LEU A 117 2.08 4.89 -15.88
CA LEU A 117 1.53 5.94 -15.04
C LEU A 117 1.65 5.54 -13.56
N LEU A 118 2.29 6.40 -12.78
CA LEU A 118 2.48 6.24 -11.34
C LEU A 118 1.77 7.36 -10.59
N PRO A 119 0.98 7.06 -9.55
CA PRO A 119 0.32 8.09 -8.76
C PRO A 119 1.34 9.04 -8.11
N ASP A 120 1.09 10.34 -8.20
CA ASP A 120 1.87 11.37 -7.56
C ASP A 120 0.91 12.32 -6.79
N PRO A 121 0.87 12.21 -5.43
CA PRO A 121 1.69 11.34 -4.59
C PRO A 121 1.24 9.87 -4.58
N GLY A 122 2.21 8.94 -4.42
CA GLY A 122 1.96 7.50 -4.39
C GLY A 122 3.10 6.71 -3.71
N TYR A 123 2.93 5.40 -3.60
CA TYR A 123 3.90 4.56 -2.90
C TYR A 123 5.24 4.48 -3.64
N THR A 124 6.32 4.68 -2.91
CA THR A 124 7.68 4.93 -3.44
C THR A 124 8.29 3.79 -4.26
N ASP A 125 7.91 2.53 -3.97
CA ASP A 125 8.57 1.37 -4.58
C ASP A 125 8.04 1.02 -5.99
N TYR A 126 6.94 1.63 -6.46
CA TYR A 126 6.47 1.42 -7.83
C TYR A 126 7.51 1.85 -8.85
N LEU A 127 8.16 3.00 -8.60
CA LEU A 127 9.22 3.53 -9.45
C LEU A 127 10.36 2.51 -9.65
N ALA A 128 10.78 1.84 -8.57
CA ALA A 128 11.85 0.85 -8.66
C ALA A 128 11.49 -0.31 -9.61
N GLY A 129 10.24 -0.81 -9.55
CA GLY A 129 9.75 -1.86 -10.45
C GLY A 129 9.77 -1.43 -11.93
N VAL A 130 9.31 -0.21 -12.20
CA VAL A 130 9.29 0.35 -13.57
C VAL A 130 10.71 0.48 -14.13
N LEU A 131 11.65 1.03 -13.33
CA LEU A 131 13.04 1.19 -13.75
C LEU A 131 13.76 -0.15 -13.93
N LEU A 132 13.45 -1.16 -13.12
CA LEU A 132 13.97 -2.53 -13.29
C LEU A 132 13.50 -3.18 -14.59
N ALA A 133 12.32 -2.83 -15.07
CA ALA A 133 11.77 -3.29 -16.34
C ALA A 133 12.17 -2.42 -17.56
N ASP A 134 13.04 -1.42 -17.38
CA ASP A 134 13.41 -0.43 -18.39
C ASP A 134 12.20 0.37 -18.94
N GLY A 135 11.13 0.47 -18.14
CA GLY A 135 9.95 1.27 -18.45
C GLY A 135 10.19 2.77 -18.24
N LYS A 136 9.29 3.58 -18.77
CA LYS A 136 9.28 5.04 -18.61
C LYS A 136 8.22 5.46 -17.60
N PRO A 137 8.60 5.83 -16.37
CA PRO A 137 7.64 6.33 -15.41
C PRO A 137 7.12 7.70 -15.82
N VAL A 138 5.81 7.88 -15.70
CA VAL A 138 5.13 9.15 -15.95
C VAL A 138 4.22 9.44 -14.76
N PRO A 139 4.27 10.63 -14.15
CA PRO A 139 3.42 10.94 -13.02
C PRO A 139 1.95 11.04 -13.45
N LEU A 140 1.08 10.37 -12.70
CA LEU A 140 -0.36 10.58 -12.68
C LEU A 140 -0.64 11.52 -11.50
N ASN A 141 -0.74 12.83 -11.80
CA ASN A 141 -0.91 13.83 -10.77
C ASN A 141 -2.26 13.67 -10.06
N LEU A 142 -2.22 13.52 -8.75
CA LEU A 142 -3.39 13.44 -7.88
C LEU A 142 -3.46 14.73 -7.07
N GLU A 143 -4.56 15.48 -7.23
CA GLU A 143 -4.70 16.81 -6.62
C GLU A 143 -5.61 16.80 -5.40
N PRO A 144 -5.33 17.69 -4.41
CA PRO A 144 -6.24 17.89 -3.30
C PRO A 144 -7.62 18.42 -3.78
N PRO A 145 -8.71 18.26 -3.03
CA PRO A 145 -8.73 17.56 -1.74
C PRO A 145 -8.91 16.05 -1.83
N HIS A 146 -9.16 15.50 -3.04
CA HIS A 146 -9.62 14.13 -3.19
C HIS A 146 -8.54 13.14 -3.59
N TYR A 147 -7.46 13.62 -4.23
CA TYR A 147 -6.36 12.77 -4.73
C TYR A 147 -6.85 11.60 -5.59
N LEU A 148 -7.78 11.88 -6.49
CA LEU A 148 -8.31 10.93 -7.47
C LEU A 148 -7.74 11.21 -8.86
N PRO A 149 -7.65 10.18 -9.75
CA PRO A 149 -7.18 10.39 -11.11
C PRO A 149 -8.14 11.33 -11.88
N ASP A 150 -7.58 12.31 -12.53
CA ASP A 150 -8.28 13.12 -13.53
C ASP A 150 -7.69 12.81 -14.92
N TRP A 151 -8.34 11.89 -15.62
CA TRP A 151 -7.87 11.42 -16.92
C TRP A 151 -7.90 12.50 -18.00
N SER A 152 -8.65 13.59 -17.81
CA SER A 152 -8.71 14.71 -18.76
C SER A 152 -7.44 15.55 -18.73
N LYS A 153 -6.68 15.51 -17.64
CA LYS A 153 -5.40 16.21 -17.47
C LYS A 153 -4.20 15.43 -17.99
N VAL A 154 -4.37 14.16 -18.35
CA VAL A 154 -3.28 13.36 -18.91
C VAL A 154 -3.26 13.54 -20.42
N ASP A 155 -2.10 13.93 -20.97
CA ASP A 155 -1.91 14.09 -22.41
C ASP A 155 -2.31 12.80 -23.16
N SER A 156 -3.13 12.94 -24.22
CA SER A 156 -3.62 11.81 -25.01
C SER A 156 -2.48 10.98 -25.61
N GLN A 157 -1.37 11.61 -26.01
CA GLN A 157 -0.19 10.91 -26.52
C GLN A 157 0.51 10.05 -25.44
N ILE A 158 0.39 10.45 -24.17
CA ILE A 158 0.87 9.66 -23.04
C ILE A 158 -0.08 8.48 -22.82
N ILE A 159 -1.38 8.75 -22.81
CA ILE A 159 -2.41 7.70 -22.66
C ILE A 159 -2.21 6.60 -23.72
N ASP A 160 -2.04 6.96 -24.98
CA ASP A 160 -1.89 6.02 -26.10
C ASP A 160 -0.62 5.13 -25.99
N LYS A 161 0.41 5.62 -25.32
CA LYS A 161 1.67 4.89 -25.09
C LYS A 161 1.73 4.15 -23.75
N THR A 162 0.76 4.39 -22.88
CA THR A 162 0.72 3.78 -21.55
C THR A 162 0.39 2.30 -21.68
N LYS A 163 1.17 1.46 -20.98
CA LYS A 163 0.95 0.01 -20.92
C LYS A 163 0.58 -0.46 -19.52
N LEU A 164 0.94 0.32 -18.50
CA LEU A 164 0.64 -0.01 -17.12
C LEU A 164 0.29 1.23 -16.32
N ILE A 165 -0.68 1.09 -15.40
CA ILE A 165 -1.11 2.15 -14.49
C ILE A 165 -1.12 1.56 -13.08
N TYR A 166 -0.56 2.29 -12.12
CA TYR A 166 -0.74 1.98 -10.70
C TYR A 166 -1.82 2.88 -10.10
N LEU A 167 -2.73 2.26 -9.37
CA LEU A 167 -3.69 2.93 -8.49
C LEU A 167 -3.50 2.38 -7.08
N THR A 168 -3.73 3.18 -6.06
CA THR A 168 -3.66 2.75 -4.65
C THR A 168 -4.75 3.44 -3.85
N TYR A 169 -5.77 2.70 -3.42
CA TYR A 169 -6.88 3.19 -2.61
C TYR A 169 -7.32 2.12 -1.59
N PRO A 170 -7.35 2.43 -0.28
CA PRO A 170 -6.93 3.70 0.34
C PRO A 170 -5.50 4.09 0.01
N ASN A 171 -5.32 5.37 -0.30
CA ASN A 171 -4.04 5.87 -0.81
C ASN A 171 -3.00 6.00 0.31
N ASN A 172 -1.81 5.54 0.04
CA ASN A 172 -0.60 5.86 0.77
C ASN A 172 0.21 6.83 -0.10
N PRO A 173 0.31 8.13 0.29
CA PRO A 173 0.31 8.62 1.67
C PRO A 173 -0.95 9.35 2.15
N THR A 174 -1.92 9.69 1.28
CA THR A 174 -2.93 10.74 1.55
C THR A 174 -4.11 10.31 2.41
N GLY A 175 -4.35 8.98 2.55
CA GLY A 175 -5.55 8.46 3.23
C GLY A 175 -6.85 8.61 2.40
N SER A 176 -6.76 9.05 1.16
CA SER A 176 -7.92 9.16 0.25
C SER A 176 -8.42 7.78 -0.16
N THR A 177 -9.72 7.67 -0.43
CA THR A 177 -10.37 6.43 -0.91
C THR A 177 -11.03 6.67 -2.26
N ALA A 178 -11.13 5.63 -3.07
CA ALA A 178 -11.90 5.64 -4.31
C ALA A 178 -13.30 5.07 -4.07
N THR A 179 -14.28 5.56 -4.81
CA THR A 179 -15.58 4.91 -4.95
C THR A 179 -15.58 3.94 -6.13
N LYS A 180 -16.63 3.14 -6.25
CA LYS A 180 -16.78 2.23 -7.39
C LYS A 180 -16.77 2.98 -8.73
N GLU A 181 -17.39 4.16 -8.77
CA GLU A 181 -17.49 5.00 -9.98
C GLU A 181 -16.10 5.45 -10.48
N VAL A 182 -15.15 5.72 -9.59
CA VAL A 182 -13.76 6.05 -9.95
C VAL A 182 -13.10 4.87 -10.67
N PHE A 183 -13.35 3.65 -10.19
CA PHE A 183 -12.85 2.45 -10.85
C PHE A 183 -13.58 2.15 -12.15
N ASP A 184 -14.91 2.32 -12.19
CA ASP A 184 -15.72 2.16 -13.41
C ASP A 184 -15.22 3.09 -14.52
N GLU A 185 -14.90 4.35 -14.20
CA GLU A 185 -14.33 5.30 -15.15
C GLU A 185 -12.95 4.85 -15.68
N ALA A 186 -12.05 4.42 -14.78
CA ALA A 186 -10.75 3.91 -15.17
C ALA A 186 -10.86 2.66 -16.08
N ILE A 187 -11.70 1.70 -15.70
CA ILE A 187 -11.93 0.49 -16.50
C ILE A 187 -12.54 0.84 -17.86
N ALA A 188 -13.59 1.67 -17.89
CA ALA A 188 -14.23 2.08 -19.14
C ALA A 188 -13.26 2.75 -20.12
N LYS A 189 -12.31 3.54 -19.58
CA LYS A 189 -11.29 4.22 -20.41
C LYS A 189 -10.29 3.26 -21.04
N PHE A 190 -9.91 2.18 -20.35
CA PHE A 190 -8.81 1.31 -20.78
C PHE A 190 -9.22 -0.10 -21.25
N LYS A 191 -10.50 -0.50 -21.13
CA LYS A 191 -10.98 -1.85 -21.47
C LYS A 191 -10.73 -2.27 -22.93
N ASP A 192 -10.72 -1.32 -23.85
CA ASP A 192 -10.53 -1.56 -25.28
C ASP A 192 -9.09 -1.26 -25.73
N THR A 193 -8.15 -1.19 -24.79
CA THR A 193 -6.71 -0.92 -25.03
C THR A 193 -5.83 -2.06 -24.50
N ASP A 194 -4.53 -2.02 -24.83
CA ASP A 194 -3.55 -2.94 -24.23
C ASP A 194 -3.11 -2.53 -22.80
N THR A 195 -3.58 -1.38 -22.32
CA THR A 195 -3.20 -0.86 -21.00
C THR A 195 -3.78 -1.73 -19.89
N LYS A 196 -2.97 -2.04 -18.88
CA LYS A 196 -3.37 -2.78 -17.69
C LYS A 196 -3.26 -1.92 -16.44
N ILE A 197 -4.06 -2.26 -15.43
CA ILE A 197 -4.11 -1.53 -14.16
C ILE A 197 -3.68 -2.46 -13.04
N VAL A 198 -2.82 -1.95 -12.16
CA VAL A 198 -2.49 -2.57 -10.87
C VAL A 198 -3.13 -1.74 -9.78
N HIS A 199 -4.06 -2.31 -9.05
CA HIS A 199 -4.60 -1.70 -7.84
C HIS A 199 -3.85 -2.26 -6.62
N ASP A 200 -3.03 -1.43 -5.97
CA ASP A 200 -2.44 -1.74 -4.67
C ASP A 200 -3.51 -1.58 -3.60
N PHE A 201 -4.00 -2.70 -3.10
CA PHE A 201 -5.09 -2.79 -2.14
C PHE A 201 -4.60 -3.20 -0.74
N ALA A 202 -3.36 -2.82 -0.41
CA ALA A 202 -2.75 -3.18 0.87
C ALA A 202 -3.53 -2.64 2.08
N TYR A 203 -4.31 -1.58 1.91
CA TYR A 203 -5.15 -0.96 2.94
C TYR A 203 -6.64 -1.23 2.73
N GLY A 204 -7.02 -2.21 1.93
CA GLY A 204 -8.40 -2.51 1.58
C GLY A 204 -9.35 -2.71 2.76
N ALA A 205 -8.84 -3.24 3.88
CA ALA A 205 -9.61 -3.41 5.12
C ALA A 205 -9.93 -2.08 5.85
N PHE A 206 -9.22 -0.97 5.57
CA PHE A 206 -9.32 0.28 6.31
C PHE A 206 -10.15 1.31 5.57
N GLY A 207 -11.46 1.11 5.48
CA GLY A 207 -12.43 2.11 5.04
C GLY A 207 -13.18 2.64 6.26
N PHE A 208 -13.14 3.96 6.50
CA PHE A 208 -13.65 4.53 7.76
C PHE A 208 -15.14 4.86 7.73
N ASP A 209 -15.62 5.36 6.61
CA ASP A 209 -17.02 5.78 6.47
C ASP A 209 -17.83 4.80 5.60
N ALA A 210 -17.14 4.02 4.78
CA ALA A 210 -17.69 2.95 3.95
C ALA A 210 -16.63 1.89 3.69
N LYS A 211 -17.07 0.70 3.32
CA LYS A 211 -16.18 -0.38 2.85
C LYS A 211 -15.55 0.04 1.53
N ASN A 212 -14.23 -0.14 1.40
CA ASN A 212 -13.54 0.14 0.16
C ASN A 212 -13.96 -0.85 -0.94
N PRO A 213 -14.34 -0.39 -2.14
CA PRO A 213 -14.66 -1.28 -3.23
C PRO A 213 -13.40 -1.94 -3.82
N SER A 214 -13.54 -3.16 -4.32
CA SER A 214 -12.54 -3.77 -5.19
C SER A 214 -12.70 -3.23 -6.61
N ILE A 215 -11.59 -2.92 -7.30
CA ILE A 215 -11.60 -2.57 -8.73
C ILE A 215 -12.15 -3.73 -9.59
N LEU A 216 -12.00 -4.96 -9.11
CA LEU A 216 -12.47 -6.15 -9.81
C LEU A 216 -14.00 -6.32 -9.75
N ALA A 217 -14.69 -5.59 -8.87
CA ALA A 217 -16.15 -5.54 -8.82
C ALA A 217 -16.76 -4.61 -9.89
N SER A 218 -15.93 -3.84 -10.61
CA SER A 218 -16.35 -3.07 -11.77
C SER A 218 -16.61 -3.99 -12.96
N GLU A 219 -17.55 -3.61 -13.83
CA GLU A 219 -17.79 -4.34 -15.08
C GLU A 219 -16.53 -4.36 -15.94
N ASN A 220 -16.12 -5.52 -16.43
CA ASN A 220 -14.84 -5.77 -17.12
C ASN A 220 -13.58 -5.50 -16.28
N GLY A 221 -13.69 -5.34 -14.96
CA GLY A 221 -12.55 -5.09 -14.09
C GLY A 221 -11.46 -6.15 -14.22
N LYS A 222 -11.83 -7.43 -14.25
CA LYS A 222 -10.89 -8.55 -14.43
C LYS A 222 -10.24 -8.64 -15.81
N ASP A 223 -10.80 -7.98 -16.83
CA ASP A 223 -10.19 -7.96 -18.17
C ASP A 223 -9.01 -6.95 -18.24
N VAL A 224 -9.02 -5.95 -17.36
CA VAL A 224 -8.09 -4.82 -17.39
C VAL A 224 -7.14 -4.81 -16.18
N ALA A 225 -7.59 -5.26 -15.00
CA ALA A 225 -6.90 -5.02 -13.75
C ALA A 225 -6.49 -6.29 -13.00
N ILE A 226 -5.42 -6.17 -12.22
CA ILE A 226 -5.14 -7.00 -11.05
C ILE A 226 -5.21 -6.16 -9.79
N GLU A 227 -5.56 -6.82 -8.69
CA GLU A 227 -5.57 -6.26 -7.36
C GLU A 227 -4.54 -6.98 -6.49
N ILE A 228 -3.70 -6.23 -5.77
CA ILE A 228 -2.66 -6.79 -4.91
C ILE A 228 -3.02 -6.55 -3.45
N TYR A 229 -3.39 -7.61 -2.74
CA TYR A 229 -3.87 -7.58 -1.37
C TYR A 229 -2.83 -8.06 -0.36
N SER A 230 -2.76 -7.40 0.80
CA SER A 230 -1.76 -7.66 1.85
C SER A 230 -2.38 -8.17 3.15
N LEU A 231 -1.84 -9.26 3.69
CA LEU A 231 -2.16 -9.66 5.07
C LEU A 231 -1.39 -8.84 6.11
N SER A 232 -0.38 -8.08 5.69
CA SER A 232 0.51 -7.32 6.57
C SER A 232 -0.22 -6.28 7.43
N LYS A 233 -1.30 -5.66 6.88
CA LYS A 233 -1.97 -4.52 7.51
C LYS A 233 -3.23 -4.97 8.24
N GLY A 234 -4.19 -5.56 7.52
CA GLY A 234 -5.48 -5.96 8.09
C GLY A 234 -5.36 -7.01 9.19
N TYR A 235 -4.40 -7.95 9.07
CA TYR A 235 -4.21 -9.04 10.04
C TYR A 235 -2.99 -8.86 10.96
N ASN A 236 -2.35 -7.70 10.97
CA ASN A 236 -1.10 -7.45 11.72
C ASN A 236 0.01 -8.48 11.43
N MET A 237 0.07 -9.00 10.19
CA MET A 237 1.00 -10.06 9.77
C MET A 237 2.19 -9.51 8.95
N SER A 238 2.68 -8.31 9.26
CA SER A 238 3.72 -7.66 8.44
C SER A 238 5.02 -8.46 8.34
N GLY A 239 5.42 -9.14 9.42
CA GLY A 239 6.62 -9.99 9.47
C GLY A 239 6.48 -11.33 8.73
N PHE A 240 5.27 -11.81 8.48
CA PHE A 240 5.00 -13.09 7.80
C PHE A 240 5.29 -13.02 6.29
N ARG A 241 5.33 -11.83 5.71
CA ARG A 241 5.58 -11.61 4.28
C ARG A 241 4.62 -12.38 3.38
N VAL A 242 3.31 -12.27 3.63
CA VAL A 242 2.26 -12.91 2.83
C VAL A 242 1.33 -11.87 2.23
N GLY A 243 1.02 -12.07 0.96
CA GLY A 243 0.02 -11.35 0.18
C GLY A 243 -0.34 -12.15 -1.05
N PHE A 244 -1.17 -11.59 -1.89
CA PHE A 244 -1.56 -12.24 -3.14
C PHE A 244 -1.98 -11.19 -4.18
N ALA A 245 -1.95 -11.58 -5.46
CA ALA A 245 -2.52 -10.84 -6.58
C ALA A 245 -3.69 -11.63 -7.14
N VAL A 246 -4.76 -10.93 -7.50
CA VAL A 246 -5.97 -11.51 -8.11
C VAL A 246 -6.46 -10.65 -9.29
N GLY A 247 -7.18 -11.25 -10.23
CA GLY A 247 -7.81 -10.54 -11.35
C GLY A 247 -7.36 -11.01 -12.72
N ASN A 248 -6.93 -10.10 -13.60
CA ASN A 248 -6.64 -10.39 -15.00
C ASN A 248 -5.73 -11.61 -15.17
N LYS A 249 -6.25 -12.64 -15.87
CA LYS A 249 -5.60 -13.94 -16.00
C LYS A 249 -4.22 -13.87 -16.67
N ASP A 250 -4.05 -13.02 -17.68
CA ASP A 250 -2.79 -12.95 -18.42
C ASP A 250 -1.69 -12.35 -17.54
N MET A 251 -2.01 -11.31 -16.76
CA MET A 251 -1.08 -10.73 -15.79
C MET A 251 -0.77 -11.73 -14.65
N ILE A 252 -1.78 -12.46 -14.17
CA ILE A 252 -1.60 -13.48 -13.14
C ILE A 252 -0.70 -14.62 -13.65
N GLN A 253 -0.89 -15.11 -14.87
CA GLN A 253 -0.04 -16.14 -15.46
C GLN A 253 1.39 -15.63 -15.71
N ALA A 254 1.56 -14.38 -16.09
CA ALA A 254 2.89 -13.76 -16.22
C ALA A 254 3.62 -13.70 -14.87
N LEU A 255 2.93 -13.29 -13.79
CA LEU A 255 3.48 -13.31 -12.43
C LEU A 255 3.84 -14.72 -11.96
N LYS A 256 2.99 -15.72 -12.21
CA LYS A 256 3.28 -17.12 -11.88
C LYS A 256 4.51 -17.62 -12.63
N LYS A 257 4.62 -17.31 -13.93
CA LYS A 257 5.80 -17.65 -14.73
C LYS A 257 7.06 -17.00 -14.17
N TYR A 258 7.01 -15.73 -13.81
CA TYR A 258 8.12 -15.02 -13.16
C TYR A 258 8.54 -15.70 -11.86
N GLN A 259 7.58 -16.03 -10.98
CA GLN A 259 7.84 -16.68 -9.70
C GLN A 259 8.42 -18.09 -9.84
N THR A 260 8.05 -18.84 -10.87
CA THR A 260 8.65 -20.15 -11.14
C THR A 260 10.17 -20.08 -11.29
N HIS A 261 10.69 -18.95 -11.77
CA HIS A 261 12.12 -18.74 -11.98
C HIS A 261 12.84 -17.97 -10.85
N THR A 262 12.09 -17.33 -9.96
CA THR A 262 12.66 -16.51 -8.88
C THR A 262 12.44 -17.08 -7.49
N ASN A 263 11.37 -17.86 -7.30
CA ASN A 263 10.96 -18.38 -5.99
C ASN A 263 10.63 -19.88 -6.11
N ALA A 264 10.99 -20.68 -5.13
CA ALA A 264 10.76 -22.14 -5.13
C ALA A 264 9.47 -22.55 -4.37
N GLY A 265 8.47 -21.70 -4.33
CA GLY A 265 7.24 -21.90 -3.55
C GLY A 265 7.32 -21.33 -2.13
N MET A 266 6.20 -20.84 -1.62
CA MET A 266 6.10 -20.29 -0.27
C MET A 266 6.12 -21.42 0.77
N PHE A 267 6.79 -21.17 1.90
CA PHE A 267 6.82 -22.09 3.04
C PHE A 267 5.41 -22.52 3.45
N GLY A 268 5.20 -23.86 3.57
CA GLY A 268 3.86 -24.43 3.74
C GLY A 268 3.13 -23.95 4.99
N ALA A 269 3.84 -23.79 6.11
CA ALA A 269 3.24 -23.34 7.36
C ALA A 269 2.77 -21.87 7.31
N LEU A 270 3.47 -21.00 6.55
CA LEU A 270 3.00 -19.63 6.32
C LEU A 270 1.69 -19.60 5.53
N GLN A 271 1.55 -20.49 4.55
CA GLN A 271 0.31 -20.61 3.80
C GLN A 271 -0.84 -21.09 4.68
N ASP A 272 -0.59 -22.07 5.58
CA ASP A 272 -1.62 -22.55 6.52
C ASP A 272 -2.07 -21.44 7.48
N ALA A 273 -1.15 -20.62 7.98
CA ALA A 273 -1.48 -19.47 8.80
C ALA A 273 -2.33 -18.43 8.03
N ALA A 274 -2.00 -18.18 6.76
CA ALA A 274 -2.75 -17.27 5.89
C ALA A 274 -4.15 -17.81 5.57
N ILE A 275 -4.28 -19.11 5.30
CA ILE A 275 -5.57 -19.79 5.11
C ILE A 275 -6.45 -19.58 6.35
N TYR A 276 -5.87 -19.80 7.52
CA TYR A 276 -6.60 -19.66 8.79
C TYR A 276 -7.04 -18.21 9.02
N ALA A 277 -6.16 -17.24 8.74
CA ALA A 277 -6.48 -15.82 8.82
C ALA A 277 -7.67 -15.45 7.93
N LEU A 278 -7.61 -15.79 6.63
CA LEU A 278 -8.65 -15.44 5.66
C LEU A 278 -10.00 -16.12 5.97
N ASN A 279 -10.00 -17.30 6.59
CA ASN A 279 -11.24 -18.04 6.85
C ASN A 279 -11.91 -17.70 8.17
N HIS A 280 -11.19 -17.09 9.14
CA HIS A 280 -11.69 -16.97 10.53
C HIS A 280 -11.59 -15.58 11.15
N TYR A 281 -11.05 -14.58 10.43
CA TYR A 281 -10.76 -13.27 11.02
C TYR A 281 -11.35 -12.09 10.24
N ASP A 282 -12.50 -12.28 9.60
CA ASP A 282 -13.20 -11.19 8.91
C ASP A 282 -13.61 -10.09 9.92
N ASP A 283 -14.12 -10.46 11.11
CA ASP A 283 -14.50 -9.52 12.17
C ASP A 283 -13.30 -8.70 12.68
N PHE A 284 -12.12 -9.31 12.73
CA PHE A 284 -10.89 -8.62 13.12
C PHE A 284 -10.51 -7.49 12.16
N LEU A 285 -10.79 -7.64 10.86
CA LEU A 285 -10.55 -6.56 9.88
C LEU A 285 -11.43 -5.34 10.20
N GLU A 286 -12.68 -5.56 10.58
CA GLU A 286 -13.60 -4.50 10.98
C GLU A 286 -13.16 -3.86 12.30
N GLU A 287 -12.77 -4.67 13.32
CA GLU A 287 -12.22 -4.18 14.58
C GLU A 287 -10.99 -3.30 14.35
N GLN A 288 -10.04 -3.73 13.51
CA GLN A 288 -8.85 -2.94 13.16
C GLN A 288 -9.22 -1.63 12.44
N SER A 289 -10.15 -1.67 11.50
CA SER A 289 -10.64 -0.47 10.82
C SER A 289 -11.23 0.54 11.83
N ASN A 290 -12.04 0.06 12.77
CA ASN A 290 -12.65 0.90 13.81
C ASN A 290 -11.59 1.51 14.75
N VAL A 291 -10.54 0.77 15.13
CA VAL A 291 -9.42 1.30 15.92
C VAL A 291 -8.74 2.45 15.19
N PHE A 292 -8.37 2.26 13.91
CA PHE A 292 -7.72 3.31 13.13
C PHE A 292 -8.64 4.50 12.83
N LYS A 293 -9.94 4.26 12.63
CA LYS A 293 -10.94 5.33 12.53
C LYS A 293 -10.98 6.19 13.78
N ALA A 294 -11.06 5.58 14.97
CA ALA A 294 -11.08 6.30 16.24
C ALA A 294 -9.80 7.11 16.48
N ARG A 295 -8.64 6.55 16.13
CA ARG A 295 -7.34 7.23 16.17
C ARG A 295 -7.30 8.42 15.23
N ARG A 296 -7.75 8.25 13.98
CA ARG A 296 -7.86 9.32 12.99
C ARG A 296 -8.76 10.44 13.49
N ASP A 297 -9.97 10.12 13.93
CA ASP A 297 -10.96 11.11 14.38
C ASP A 297 -10.41 11.96 15.53
N ARG A 298 -9.76 11.33 16.50
CA ARG A 298 -9.14 12.02 17.63
C ARG A 298 -7.94 12.86 17.22
N PHE A 299 -7.04 12.32 16.41
CA PHE A 299 -5.84 13.01 15.97
C PHE A 299 -6.17 14.23 15.10
N GLU A 300 -7.02 14.06 14.09
CA GLU A 300 -7.46 15.15 13.21
C GLU A 300 -8.25 16.23 13.96
N ALA A 301 -9.07 15.86 14.95
CA ALA A 301 -9.79 16.85 15.78
C ALA A 301 -8.82 17.75 16.57
N MET A 302 -7.68 17.22 17.03
CA MET A 302 -6.65 18.03 17.70
C MET A 302 -5.96 18.96 16.72
N LEU A 303 -5.59 18.49 15.52
CA LEU A 303 -4.99 19.31 14.47
C LEU A 303 -5.94 20.44 14.04
N ALA A 304 -7.21 20.11 13.80
CA ALA A 304 -8.24 21.08 13.39
C ALA A 304 -8.47 22.17 14.46
N LYS A 305 -8.45 21.81 15.74
CA LYS A 305 -8.61 22.77 16.84
C LYS A 305 -7.46 23.80 16.91
N ALA A 306 -6.29 23.44 16.37
CA ALA A 306 -5.11 24.29 16.29
C ALA A 306 -4.91 24.91 14.88
N ASP A 307 -5.93 24.82 14.01
CA ASP A 307 -5.92 25.32 12.63
C ASP A 307 -4.74 24.82 11.77
N LEU A 308 -4.21 23.63 12.06
CA LEU A 308 -3.21 22.99 11.23
C LEU A 308 -3.87 22.37 9.99
N PRO A 309 -3.43 22.69 8.76
CA PRO A 309 -4.06 22.19 7.54
C PRO A 309 -3.63 20.74 7.26
N PHE A 310 -4.61 19.86 7.05
CA PHE A 310 -4.40 18.46 6.72
C PHE A 310 -5.45 17.95 5.73
N VAL A 311 -5.15 16.86 5.07
CA VAL A 311 -6.11 16.13 4.24
C VAL A 311 -6.89 15.16 5.12
N HIS A 312 -8.21 15.27 5.12
CA HIS A 312 -9.07 14.35 5.87
C HIS A 312 -8.95 12.94 5.33
N ALA A 313 -8.41 12.02 6.15
CA ALA A 313 -8.20 10.64 5.77
C ALA A 313 -9.52 9.84 5.83
N LYS A 314 -9.96 9.32 4.69
CA LYS A 314 -11.16 8.49 4.56
C LYS A 314 -10.87 6.99 4.76
N GLY A 315 -9.59 6.62 4.75
CA GLY A 315 -9.15 5.24 4.93
C GLY A 315 -7.64 5.12 5.15
N GLY A 316 -7.15 3.90 5.26
CA GLY A 316 -5.73 3.65 5.51
C GLY A 316 -5.32 3.86 6.96
N ILE A 317 -4.06 4.16 7.18
CA ILE A 317 -3.46 4.32 8.52
C ILE A 317 -2.61 5.59 8.64
N TYR A 318 -2.89 6.60 7.80
CA TYR A 318 -2.06 7.80 7.72
C TYR A 318 -2.91 9.07 7.75
N VAL A 319 -2.28 10.16 8.24
CA VAL A 319 -2.72 11.54 8.05
C VAL A 319 -1.69 12.27 7.20
N TRP A 320 -2.16 13.09 6.27
CA TRP A 320 -1.37 13.88 5.35
C TRP A 320 -1.44 15.35 5.77
N LEU A 321 -0.41 15.80 6.51
CA LEU A 321 -0.32 17.15 7.09
C LEU A 321 0.45 18.06 6.13
N GLU A 322 -0.10 19.23 5.84
CA GLU A 322 0.59 20.25 5.06
C GLU A 322 1.76 20.86 5.85
N THR A 323 2.84 21.21 5.16
CA THR A 323 3.98 21.89 5.78
C THR A 323 3.64 23.38 5.99
N PRO A 324 4.20 24.02 7.04
CA PRO A 324 4.01 25.44 7.21
C PRO A 324 4.69 26.25 6.09
N PRO A 325 4.21 27.48 5.82
CA PRO A 325 4.81 28.35 4.81
C PRO A 325 6.32 28.50 4.99
N GLY A 326 7.06 28.36 3.88
CA GLY A 326 8.54 28.46 3.89
C GLY A 326 9.28 27.17 4.19
N TYR A 327 8.59 26.07 4.46
CA TYR A 327 9.17 24.74 4.63
C TYR A 327 8.79 23.82 3.49
N ASP A 328 9.76 23.10 2.92
CA ASP A 328 9.49 21.88 2.19
C ASP A 328 9.35 20.68 3.16
N SER A 329 8.97 19.51 2.62
CA SER A 329 8.70 18.33 3.45
C SER A 329 9.92 17.80 4.21
N GLU A 330 11.11 17.90 3.63
CA GLU A 330 12.35 17.41 4.25
C GLU A 330 12.83 18.40 5.33
N GLN A 331 12.71 19.71 5.08
CA GLN A 331 13.02 20.74 6.06
C GLN A 331 12.08 20.66 7.27
N PHE A 332 10.79 20.44 7.04
CA PHE A 332 9.82 20.32 8.12
C PHE A 332 9.99 19.03 8.92
N GLU A 333 10.29 17.90 8.27
CA GLU A 333 10.66 16.65 8.97
C GLU A 333 11.87 16.87 9.90
N GLN A 334 12.96 17.50 9.40
CA GLN A 334 14.13 17.79 10.21
C GLN A 334 13.82 18.72 11.38
N PHE A 335 13.00 19.73 11.17
CA PHE A 335 12.53 20.64 12.21
C PHE A 335 11.76 19.87 13.29
N LEU A 336 10.80 19.02 12.90
CA LEU A 336 10.00 18.20 13.82
C LEU A 336 10.87 17.25 14.66
N VAL A 337 11.85 16.62 14.05
CA VAL A 337 12.80 15.74 14.77
C VAL A 337 13.59 16.52 15.79
N LYS A 338 14.14 17.67 15.41
CA LYS A 338 15.03 18.48 16.27
C LYS A 338 14.28 19.22 17.38
N GLU A 339 13.16 19.85 17.06
CA GLU A 339 12.46 20.75 18.00
C GLU A 339 11.35 20.04 18.78
N LYS A 340 10.74 19.01 18.20
CA LYS A 340 9.60 18.30 18.81
C LYS A 340 9.86 16.84 19.10
N SER A 341 11.02 16.30 18.72
CA SER A 341 11.33 14.86 18.82
C SER A 341 10.24 13.98 18.18
N ILE A 342 9.70 14.39 17.02
CA ILE A 342 8.74 13.66 16.21
C ILE A 342 9.38 13.34 14.87
N LEU A 343 9.44 12.06 14.51
CA LEU A 343 9.86 11.60 13.18
C LEU A 343 8.63 11.30 12.34
N VAL A 344 8.49 11.97 11.21
CA VAL A 344 7.46 11.74 10.20
C VAL A 344 8.10 11.31 8.89
N ALA A 345 7.34 10.84 7.91
CA ALA A 345 7.88 10.64 6.58
C ALA A 345 7.68 11.93 5.76
N PRO A 346 8.75 12.55 5.20
CA PRO A 346 8.59 13.67 4.31
C PRO A 346 7.83 13.25 3.06
N GLY A 347 7.09 14.17 2.47
CA GLY A 347 6.20 13.84 1.35
C GLY A 347 6.89 13.72 0.01
N LYS A 348 8.03 14.40 -0.19
CA LYS A 348 8.78 14.37 -1.46
C LYS A 348 9.12 12.97 -1.99
N PRO A 349 9.53 11.98 -1.17
CA PRO A 349 9.72 10.60 -1.63
C PRO A 349 8.48 9.94 -2.25
N PHE A 350 7.27 10.43 -1.96
CA PHE A 350 6.03 9.92 -2.53
C PHE A 350 5.68 10.55 -3.89
N GLY A 351 6.43 11.55 -4.33
CA GLY A 351 6.24 12.30 -5.58
C GLY A 351 6.43 13.80 -5.39
N GLU A 352 6.59 14.53 -6.47
CA GLU A 352 6.83 15.98 -6.41
C GLU A 352 5.64 16.74 -5.80
N ASN A 353 4.39 16.27 -6.05
CA ASN A 353 3.18 16.84 -5.44
C ASN A 353 3.09 16.59 -3.92
N GLY A 354 3.94 15.71 -3.39
CA GLY A 354 4.07 15.49 -1.95
C GLY A 354 4.98 16.49 -1.23
N ASN A 355 5.74 17.33 -1.94
CA ASN A 355 6.83 18.12 -1.34
C ASN A 355 6.38 19.18 -0.33
N LEU A 356 5.09 19.52 -0.29
CA LEU A 356 4.52 20.44 0.71
C LEU A 356 3.73 19.72 1.81
N TYR A 357 3.99 18.44 2.04
CA TYR A 357 3.29 17.61 3.02
C TYR A 357 4.25 16.68 3.76
N VAL A 358 3.80 16.22 4.93
CA VAL A 358 4.43 15.11 5.65
C VAL A 358 3.40 14.04 5.96
N ARG A 359 3.80 12.76 5.85
CA ARG A 359 2.95 11.63 6.20
C ARG A 359 3.14 11.24 7.66
N ILE A 360 2.06 11.22 8.40
CA ILE A 360 1.96 10.85 9.81
C ILE A 360 1.30 9.49 9.91
N SER A 361 1.97 8.51 10.53
CA SER A 361 1.39 7.19 10.80
C SER A 361 0.56 7.22 12.08
N LEU A 362 -0.64 6.61 12.02
CA LEU A 362 -1.51 6.36 13.17
C LEU A 362 -1.25 5.00 13.83
N ALA A 363 -0.24 4.27 13.37
CA ALA A 363 0.12 2.94 13.85
C ALA A 363 1.07 3.01 15.06
N LEU A 364 0.62 3.67 16.12
CA LEU A 364 1.24 3.79 17.43
C LEU A 364 0.17 3.59 18.53
N ASP A 365 0.60 3.40 19.77
CA ASP A 365 -0.32 3.39 20.88
C ASP A 365 -0.98 4.78 21.08
N ASP A 366 -2.14 4.77 21.71
CA ASP A 366 -2.97 5.96 21.86
C ASP A 366 -2.29 7.08 22.65
N GLN A 367 -1.46 6.76 23.63
CA GLN A 367 -0.72 7.74 24.43
C GLN A 367 0.33 8.46 23.60
N GLN A 368 1.06 7.72 22.77
CA GLN A 368 2.05 8.31 21.85
C GLN A 368 1.38 9.20 20.78
N LEU A 369 0.20 8.78 20.27
CA LEU A 369 -0.57 9.58 19.32
C LEU A 369 -1.03 10.90 19.92
N ASP A 370 -1.58 10.87 21.13
CA ASP A 370 -2.05 12.07 21.84
C ASP A 370 -0.88 13.03 22.14
N GLU A 371 0.24 12.50 22.61
CA GLU A 371 1.44 13.29 22.86
C GLU A 371 2.00 13.92 21.59
N ALA A 372 2.04 13.17 20.47
CA ALA A 372 2.46 13.70 19.19
C ALA A 372 1.54 14.82 18.70
N ALA A 373 0.22 14.64 18.81
CA ALA A 373 -0.74 15.66 18.44
C ALA A 373 -0.56 16.93 19.28
N ILE A 374 -0.37 16.82 20.61
CA ILE A 374 -0.10 17.96 21.49
C ILE A 374 1.14 18.73 21.01
N ARG A 375 2.26 18.03 20.78
CA ARG A 375 3.50 18.66 20.29
C ARG A 375 3.36 19.33 18.93
N LEU A 376 2.53 18.77 18.03
CA LEU A 376 2.23 19.37 16.72
C LEU A 376 1.37 20.63 16.87
N THR A 377 0.35 20.63 17.74
CA THR A 377 -0.51 21.78 17.93
C THR A 377 0.21 23.01 18.50
N GLU A 378 1.32 22.81 19.22
CA GLU A 378 2.20 23.88 19.67
C GLU A 378 2.88 24.65 18.50
N LEU A 379 2.80 24.12 17.27
CA LEU A 379 3.40 24.73 16.08
C LEU A 379 2.42 25.57 15.25
N ALA A 380 1.20 25.80 15.74
CA ALA A 380 0.18 26.59 15.05
C ALA A 380 0.70 27.96 14.57
N TYR A 381 1.60 28.58 15.38
CA TYR A 381 2.22 29.88 15.04
C TYR A 381 3.05 29.87 13.74
N LEU A 382 3.46 28.70 13.24
CA LEU A 382 4.20 28.58 11.97
C LEU A 382 3.28 28.69 10.76
N TYR A 383 1.98 28.56 10.96
CA TYR A 383 0.95 28.63 9.90
C TYR A 383 0.25 29.99 9.83
N GLU A 384 0.52 30.89 10.81
CA GLU A 384 0.06 32.28 10.83
C GLU A 384 0.91 33.15 9.86
#